data_8ea539e844774da13b33994d6782a744
#
_entry.id   8ea539e844774da13b33994d6782a744
#
_cell.length_a   1.000
_cell.length_b   1.000
_cell.length_c   1.000
_cell.angle_alpha   90.00
_cell.angle_beta   90.00
_cell.angle_gamma   90.00
#
_symmetry.space_group_name_H-M   'P 1'
#
loop_
_entity.id
_entity.type
_entity.pdbx_description
1 polymer ?
#
loop_
_entity_poly.entity_id
_entity_poly.type
_entity_poly.pdbx_seq_one_letter_code
_entity_poly.pdbx_strand_id
1 'polypeptide(L)'
;VKAVLLRVNSPGGDAIAAEIIRQELDLLKKDKPVVVSYGSYAASGGYWISAEGDKIFTNETTLTGSIGVFSMVPNVGKIVKEKARINVVNINSNEHSDMMSMMSPMDKTELAYMQRSVETIYDLFLSIVSNGRDMSKEDVDKIAQGRVWSGADAIKVGLTDEIGTVADALEYTVNISGLENYQ
;
A
#
# COMPACT_ATOMS: atom_id res chain seq x y z
N VAL A 1 -15.50 6.96 21.50
CA VAL A 1 -15.62 6.79 20.03
C VAL A 1 -16.31 5.47 19.76
N LYS A 2 -17.41 5.46 18.97
CA LYS A 2 -18.20 4.26 18.66
C LYS A 2 -17.89 3.69 17.27
N ALA A 3 -17.36 4.50 16.36
CA ALA A 3 -16.94 4.11 15.03
C ALA A 3 -15.77 5.00 14.57
N VAL A 4 -15.07 4.59 13.55
CA VAL A 4 -13.96 5.35 12.94
C VAL A 4 -14.28 5.59 11.47
N LEU A 5 -14.16 6.84 11.02
CA LEU A 5 -14.13 7.20 9.61
C LEU A 5 -12.69 7.53 9.24
N LEU A 6 -12.07 6.65 8.46
CA LEU A 6 -10.72 6.83 7.95
C LEU A 6 -10.74 7.54 6.60
N ARG A 7 -10.22 8.77 6.54
CA ARG A 7 -10.04 9.48 5.28
C ARG A 7 -8.66 9.18 4.68
N VAL A 8 -8.62 8.56 3.49
CA VAL A 8 -7.39 8.25 2.78
C VAL A 8 -7.26 9.15 1.54
N ASN A 9 -6.15 9.88 1.46
CA ASN A 9 -5.74 10.64 0.28
C ASN A 9 -4.22 10.47 0.09
N SER A 10 -3.81 9.28 -0.33
CA SER A 10 -2.40 8.88 -0.40
C SER A 10 -2.11 8.05 -1.65
N PRO A 11 -1.05 8.36 -2.42
CA PRO A 11 -0.62 7.53 -3.54
C PRO A 11 0.15 6.28 -3.10
N GLY A 12 0.41 6.12 -1.80
CA GLY A 12 1.20 5.05 -1.22
C GLY A 12 2.51 5.54 -0.62
N GLY A 13 3.44 4.61 -0.43
CA GLY A 13 4.74 4.89 0.20
C GLY A 13 5.40 3.61 0.71
N ASP A 14 6.06 3.71 1.85
CA ASP A 14 6.80 2.62 2.48
C ASP A 14 5.88 1.50 2.97
N ALA A 15 6.18 0.26 2.60
CA ALA A 15 5.36 -0.90 2.92
C ALA A 15 5.36 -1.23 4.42
N ILE A 16 6.47 -0.99 5.12
CA ILE A 16 6.58 -1.24 6.57
C ILE A 16 5.69 -0.25 7.33
N ALA A 17 5.78 1.04 6.97
CA ALA A 17 4.92 2.05 7.57
C ALA A 17 3.44 1.79 7.30
N ALA A 18 3.09 1.38 6.08
CA ALA A 18 1.72 1.01 5.72
C ALA A 18 1.23 -0.19 6.55
N GLU A 19 2.08 -1.21 6.74
CA GLU A 19 1.73 -2.39 7.54
C GLU A 19 1.52 -2.05 9.03
N ILE A 20 2.34 -1.20 9.61
CA ILE A 20 2.17 -0.76 11.01
C ILE A 20 0.81 -0.05 11.16
N ILE A 21 0.45 0.85 10.25
CA ILE A 21 -0.85 1.52 10.29
C ILE A 21 -2.00 0.52 10.12
N ARG A 22 -1.89 -0.41 9.16
CA ARG A 22 -2.91 -1.44 8.92
C ARG A 22 -3.15 -2.30 10.16
N GLN A 23 -2.08 -2.73 10.83
CA GLN A 23 -2.20 -3.55 12.05
C GLN A 23 -2.96 -2.83 13.17
N GLU A 24 -2.73 -1.53 13.35
CA GLU A 24 -3.47 -0.73 14.33
C GLU A 24 -4.96 -0.59 13.94
N LEU A 25 -5.24 -0.46 12.64
CA LEU A 25 -6.63 -0.43 12.15
C LEU A 25 -7.31 -1.79 12.32
N ASP A 26 -6.61 -2.90 12.10
CA ASP A 26 -7.13 -4.25 12.35
C ASP A 26 -7.44 -4.49 13.84
N LEU A 27 -6.60 -3.98 14.74
CA LEU A 27 -6.88 -4.00 16.18
C LEU A 27 -8.11 -3.17 16.52
N LEU A 28 -8.27 -1.97 15.94
CA LEU A 28 -9.44 -1.10 16.11
C LEU A 28 -10.73 -1.77 15.64
N LYS A 29 -10.70 -2.50 14.52
CA LYS A 29 -11.86 -3.19 13.96
C LYS A 29 -12.45 -4.25 14.89
N LYS A 30 -11.68 -4.79 15.82
CA LYS A 30 -12.19 -5.76 16.82
C LYS A 30 -13.21 -5.15 17.78
N ASP A 31 -13.11 -3.85 17.99
CA ASP A 31 -13.96 -3.10 18.94
C ASP A 31 -14.94 -2.15 18.26
N LYS A 32 -14.63 -1.65 17.07
CA LYS A 32 -15.37 -0.56 16.42
C LYS A 32 -15.35 -0.72 14.90
N PRO A 33 -16.43 -0.42 14.19
CA PRO A 33 -16.43 -0.39 12.74
C PRO A 33 -15.50 0.71 12.21
N VAL A 34 -14.76 0.38 11.15
CA VAL A 34 -13.85 1.28 10.44
C VAL A 34 -14.38 1.48 9.01
N VAL A 35 -15.01 2.62 8.77
CA VAL A 35 -15.44 3.05 7.44
C VAL A 35 -14.33 3.85 6.77
N VAL A 36 -14.14 3.65 5.49
CA VAL A 36 -13.09 4.32 4.72
C VAL A 36 -13.70 5.24 3.67
N SER A 37 -13.13 6.43 3.51
CA SER A 37 -13.47 7.36 2.45
C SER A 37 -12.22 7.79 1.68
N TYR A 38 -12.23 7.59 0.36
CA TYR A 38 -11.11 7.95 -0.49
C TYR A 38 -11.19 9.40 -0.99
N GLY A 39 -10.02 10.03 -1.07
CA GLY A 39 -9.81 11.30 -1.75
C GLY A 39 -9.51 11.11 -3.23
N SER A 40 -8.62 11.94 -3.77
CA SER A 40 -8.15 11.83 -5.15
C SER A 40 -7.30 10.58 -5.35
N TYR A 41 -6.61 10.12 -4.31
CA TYR A 41 -5.70 8.98 -4.33
C TYR A 41 -5.93 8.07 -3.14
N ALA A 42 -5.97 6.77 -3.36
CA ALA A 42 -5.88 5.72 -2.35
C ALA A 42 -5.24 4.49 -3.00
N ALA A 43 -3.95 4.59 -3.29
CA ALA A 43 -3.23 3.63 -4.11
C ALA A 43 -2.00 3.06 -3.40
N SER A 44 -1.56 1.86 -3.79
CA SER A 44 -0.39 1.20 -3.20
C SER A 44 -0.49 1.15 -1.67
N GLY A 45 0.46 1.71 -0.91
CA GLY A 45 0.39 1.81 0.56
C GLY A 45 -0.89 2.48 1.08
N GLY A 46 -1.51 3.40 0.32
CA GLY A 46 -2.80 4.01 0.64
C GLY A 46 -3.96 3.00 0.54
N TYR A 47 -3.92 2.10 -0.44
CA TYR A 47 -4.87 0.99 -0.53
C TYR A 47 -4.58 -0.09 0.53
N TRP A 48 -3.29 -0.40 0.78
CA TRP A 48 -2.83 -1.35 1.79
C TRP A 48 -3.45 -1.10 3.17
N ILE A 49 -3.38 0.15 3.66
CA ILE A 49 -3.89 0.50 4.99
C ILE A 49 -5.41 0.43 5.10
N SER A 50 -6.13 0.41 3.99
CA SER A 50 -7.58 0.58 3.95
C SER A 50 -8.35 -0.58 3.31
N ALA A 51 -7.66 -1.54 2.69
CA ALA A 51 -8.28 -2.66 1.98
C ALA A 51 -9.20 -3.52 2.85
N GLU A 52 -8.92 -3.60 4.14
CA GLU A 52 -9.71 -4.34 5.14
C GLU A 52 -10.77 -3.48 5.85
N GLY A 53 -11.07 -2.26 5.38
CA GLY A 53 -12.17 -1.44 5.91
C GLY A 53 -13.53 -2.14 5.80
N ASP A 54 -14.43 -1.88 6.75
CA ASP A 54 -15.76 -2.50 6.76
C ASP A 54 -16.65 -2.01 5.61
N LYS A 55 -16.41 -0.78 5.18
CA LYS A 55 -17.04 -0.18 4.00
C LYS A 55 -16.09 0.86 3.40
N ILE A 56 -15.89 0.81 2.09
CA ILE A 56 -14.98 1.71 1.38
C ILE A 56 -15.77 2.55 0.38
N PHE A 57 -15.84 3.85 0.64
CA PHE A 57 -16.40 4.86 -0.26
C PHE A 57 -15.31 5.46 -1.14
N THR A 58 -15.59 5.61 -2.42
CA THR A 58 -14.68 6.21 -3.40
C THR A 58 -15.41 7.20 -4.30
N ASN A 59 -14.71 8.21 -4.84
CA ASN A 59 -15.26 9.02 -5.93
C ASN A 59 -14.98 8.32 -7.27
N GLU A 60 -15.76 8.59 -8.29
CA GLU A 60 -15.59 7.99 -9.63
C GLU A 60 -14.19 8.16 -10.19
N THR A 61 -13.58 9.33 -9.93
CA THR A 61 -12.27 9.74 -10.45
C THR A 61 -11.10 9.44 -9.52
N THR A 62 -11.35 8.86 -8.34
CA THR A 62 -10.26 8.43 -7.44
C THR A 62 -9.32 7.47 -8.14
N LEU A 63 -8.03 7.66 -8.00
CA LEU A 63 -7.03 6.69 -8.43
C LEU A 63 -6.72 5.75 -7.27
N THR A 64 -7.02 4.46 -7.46
CA THR A 64 -6.87 3.43 -6.42
C THR A 64 -6.25 2.14 -6.95
N GLY A 65 -6.20 1.11 -6.11
CA GLY A 65 -5.51 -0.13 -6.45
C GLY A 65 -4.00 0.05 -6.38
N SER A 66 -3.30 0.00 -7.51
CA SER A 66 -1.83 -0.05 -7.56
C SER A 66 -1.27 -1.11 -6.60
N ILE A 67 -1.95 -2.27 -6.56
CA ILE A 67 -1.56 -3.42 -5.75
C ILE A 67 -0.32 -4.01 -6.38
N GLY A 68 0.84 -3.55 -5.93
CA GLY A 68 2.13 -3.89 -6.47
C GLY A 68 3.25 -3.36 -5.59
N VAL A 69 4.44 -3.96 -5.77
CA VAL A 69 5.64 -3.61 -5.01
C VAL A 69 6.80 -3.46 -5.97
N PHE A 70 7.59 -2.44 -5.79
CA PHE A 70 8.86 -2.29 -6.49
C PHE A 70 9.94 -1.79 -5.55
N SER A 71 11.18 -2.10 -5.88
CA SER A 71 12.34 -1.56 -5.18
C SER A 71 13.24 -0.83 -6.18
N MET A 72 13.82 0.28 -5.75
CA MET A 72 14.76 1.05 -6.56
C MET A 72 16.04 1.26 -5.77
N VAL A 73 17.13 0.74 -6.28
CA VAL A 73 18.48 0.96 -5.72
C VAL A 73 19.31 1.70 -6.76
N PRO A 74 19.52 3.02 -6.56
CA PRO A 74 20.32 3.79 -7.50
C PRO A 74 21.79 3.40 -7.39
N ASN A 75 22.49 3.32 -8.54
CA ASN A 75 23.94 3.14 -8.59
C ASN A 75 24.60 4.35 -9.25
N VAL A 76 25.35 5.08 -8.47
CA VAL A 76 26.08 6.30 -8.90
C VAL A 76 27.59 6.11 -8.94
N GLY A 77 28.11 4.93 -8.61
CA GLY A 77 29.54 4.65 -8.49
C GLY A 77 30.34 5.00 -9.75
N LYS A 78 29.82 4.68 -10.93
CA LYS A 78 30.47 5.03 -12.19
C LYS A 78 30.56 6.55 -12.40
N ILE A 79 29.50 7.30 -12.08
CA ILE A 79 29.48 8.77 -12.18
C ILE A 79 30.51 9.39 -11.22
N VAL A 80 30.54 8.91 -9.99
CA VAL A 80 31.46 9.38 -8.94
C VAL A 80 32.91 9.11 -9.39
N LYS A 81 33.22 7.92 -9.89
CA LYS A 81 34.56 7.56 -10.35
C LYS A 81 34.98 8.33 -11.60
N GLU A 82 34.16 8.37 -12.64
CA GLU A 82 34.57 8.90 -13.95
C GLU A 82 34.42 10.42 -14.06
N LYS A 83 33.39 11.01 -13.45
CA LYS A 83 33.11 12.45 -13.53
C LYS A 83 33.70 13.24 -12.35
N ALA A 84 33.48 12.78 -11.14
CA ALA A 84 34.03 13.41 -9.96
C ALA A 84 35.49 13.03 -9.68
N ARG A 85 36.00 11.97 -10.34
CA ARG A 85 37.36 11.42 -10.13
C ARG A 85 37.65 11.03 -8.67
N ILE A 86 36.61 10.59 -7.96
CA ILE A 86 36.71 10.11 -6.58
C ILE A 86 36.74 8.59 -6.61
N ASN A 87 37.80 7.99 -6.03
CA ASN A 87 37.85 6.56 -5.80
C ASN A 87 37.19 6.24 -4.46
N VAL A 88 36.13 5.42 -4.52
CA VAL A 88 35.47 4.87 -3.34
C VAL A 88 36.05 3.49 -3.07
N VAL A 89 36.51 3.25 -1.85
CA VAL A 89 36.98 1.95 -1.38
C VAL A 89 36.00 1.44 -0.34
N ASN A 90 35.37 0.31 -0.62
CA ASN A 90 34.51 -0.38 0.34
C ASN A 90 35.39 -1.28 1.22
N ILE A 91 35.18 -1.22 2.53
CA ILE A 91 35.81 -2.13 3.50
C ILE A 91 34.68 -2.96 4.09
N ASN A 92 34.52 -4.16 3.58
CA ASN A 92 33.41 -5.04 3.92
C ASN A 92 33.80 -5.98 5.06
N SER A 93 32.90 -6.20 6.01
CA SER A 93 33.07 -7.20 7.08
C SER A 93 32.76 -8.62 6.60
N ASN A 94 31.96 -8.74 5.55
CA ASN A 94 31.61 -9.99 4.86
C ASN A 94 31.21 -9.70 3.40
N GLU A 95 30.90 -10.73 2.63
CA GLU A 95 30.69 -10.69 1.18
C GLU A 95 29.56 -9.73 0.73
N HIS A 96 28.47 -9.63 1.50
CA HIS A 96 27.28 -8.83 1.13
C HIS A 96 26.98 -7.67 2.08
N SER A 97 27.97 -7.21 2.86
CA SER A 97 27.73 -6.13 3.84
C SER A 97 27.48 -4.77 3.20
N ASP A 98 27.74 -4.61 1.91
CA ASP A 98 27.49 -3.39 1.13
C ASP A 98 26.37 -3.54 0.08
N MET A 99 25.52 -4.56 0.20
CA MET A 99 24.43 -4.88 -0.75
C MET A 99 23.54 -3.67 -1.11
N MET A 100 23.33 -2.73 -0.19
CA MET A 100 22.52 -1.51 -0.42
C MET A 100 23.38 -0.29 -0.78
N SER A 101 24.66 -0.49 -1.11
CA SER A 101 25.55 0.60 -1.49
C SER A 101 25.15 1.21 -2.83
N MET A 102 25.09 2.54 -2.87
CA MET A 102 24.89 3.28 -4.11
C MET A 102 26.19 3.35 -4.97
N MET A 103 27.32 2.89 -4.44
CA MET A 103 28.63 3.04 -5.08
C MET A 103 29.07 1.80 -5.87
N SER A 104 28.49 0.63 -5.56
CA SER A 104 28.74 -0.64 -6.24
C SER A 104 27.47 -1.23 -6.83
N PRO A 105 27.55 -1.88 -8.01
CA PRO A 105 26.40 -2.60 -8.54
C PRO A 105 26.16 -3.86 -7.71
N MET A 106 24.91 -4.22 -7.52
CA MET A 106 24.54 -5.50 -6.92
C MET A 106 24.99 -6.67 -7.79
N ASP A 107 25.45 -7.72 -7.16
CA ASP A 107 25.70 -9.00 -7.82
C ASP A 107 24.40 -9.80 -8.01
N LYS A 108 24.53 -11.00 -8.64
CA LYS A 108 23.37 -11.86 -8.90
C LYS A 108 22.69 -12.37 -7.62
N THR A 109 23.46 -12.63 -6.57
CA THR A 109 22.96 -13.12 -5.28
C THR A 109 22.19 -12.01 -4.57
N GLU A 110 22.74 -10.82 -4.55
CA GLU A 110 22.11 -9.63 -3.97
C GLU A 110 20.81 -9.26 -4.69
N LEU A 111 20.82 -9.29 -6.03
CA LEU A 111 19.61 -9.10 -6.83
C LEU A 111 18.53 -10.15 -6.53
N ALA A 112 18.93 -11.42 -6.33
CA ALA A 112 18.01 -12.49 -5.97
C ALA A 112 17.40 -12.29 -4.56
N TYR A 113 18.16 -11.76 -3.61
CA TYR A 113 17.64 -11.36 -2.30
C TYR A 113 16.62 -10.24 -2.40
N MET A 114 16.94 -9.20 -3.16
CA MET A 114 16.02 -8.07 -3.37
C MET A 114 14.72 -8.53 -4.04
N GLN A 115 14.82 -9.37 -5.08
CA GLN A 115 13.68 -9.92 -5.79
C GLN A 115 12.78 -10.72 -4.83
N ARG A 116 13.35 -11.60 -4.02
CA ARG A 116 12.60 -12.38 -3.02
C ARG A 116 11.91 -11.48 -1.99
N SER A 117 12.56 -10.40 -1.56
CA SER A 117 11.96 -9.44 -0.64
C SER A 117 10.72 -8.77 -1.26
N VAL A 118 10.82 -8.32 -2.51
CA VAL A 118 9.71 -7.73 -3.25
C VAL A 118 8.56 -8.73 -3.41
N GLU A 119 8.86 -9.98 -3.77
CA GLU A 119 7.86 -11.05 -3.92
C GLU A 119 7.16 -11.37 -2.60
N THR A 120 7.89 -11.40 -1.49
CA THR A 120 7.32 -11.62 -0.16
C THR A 120 6.35 -10.51 0.24
N ILE A 121 6.72 -9.25 0.01
CA ILE A 121 5.86 -8.09 0.30
C ILE A 121 4.64 -8.10 -0.63
N TYR A 122 4.81 -8.47 -1.89
CA TYR A 122 3.70 -8.57 -2.84
C TYR A 122 2.70 -9.66 -2.43
N ASP A 123 3.19 -10.85 -2.04
CA ASP A 123 2.31 -11.93 -1.56
C ASP A 123 1.54 -11.53 -0.28
N LEU A 124 2.18 -10.78 0.61
CA LEU A 124 1.50 -10.20 1.77
C LEU A 124 0.41 -9.22 1.35
N PHE A 125 0.69 -8.35 0.37
CA PHE A 125 -0.32 -7.41 -0.13
C PHE A 125 -1.52 -8.14 -0.76
N LEU A 126 -1.28 -9.16 -1.58
CA LEU A 126 -2.35 -10.02 -2.11
C LEU A 126 -3.18 -10.65 -0.99
N SER A 127 -2.54 -11.10 0.10
CA SER A 127 -3.24 -11.69 1.24
C SER A 127 -4.15 -10.68 1.95
N ILE A 128 -3.66 -9.46 2.17
CA ILE A 128 -4.43 -8.38 2.80
C ILE A 128 -5.67 -8.04 1.97
N VAL A 129 -5.49 -7.89 0.67
CA VAL A 129 -6.61 -7.59 -0.23
C VAL A 129 -7.58 -8.78 -0.31
N SER A 130 -7.07 -9.99 -0.41
CA SER A 130 -7.86 -11.23 -0.40
C SER A 130 -8.77 -11.30 0.84
N ASN A 131 -8.21 -11.05 2.02
CA ASN A 131 -8.95 -11.06 3.28
C ASN A 131 -9.97 -9.90 3.37
N GLY A 132 -9.55 -8.69 2.99
CA GLY A 132 -10.39 -7.50 3.12
C GLY A 132 -11.50 -7.40 2.10
N ARG A 133 -11.37 -8.06 0.96
CA ARG A 133 -12.32 -8.01 -0.15
C ARG A 133 -13.05 -9.33 -0.43
N ASP A 134 -12.84 -10.34 0.42
CA ASP A 134 -13.41 -11.69 0.29
C ASP A 134 -13.21 -12.29 -1.12
N MET A 135 -11.98 -12.18 -1.62
CA MET A 135 -11.55 -12.66 -2.93
C MET A 135 -10.45 -13.71 -2.78
N SER A 136 -10.32 -14.63 -3.74
CA SER A 136 -9.14 -15.50 -3.79
C SER A 136 -7.87 -14.68 -4.13
N LYS A 137 -6.70 -15.12 -3.64
CA LYS A 137 -5.43 -14.46 -4.01
C LYS A 137 -5.20 -14.45 -5.52
N GLU A 138 -5.62 -15.51 -6.20
CA GLU A 138 -5.52 -15.67 -7.65
C GLU A 138 -6.40 -14.65 -8.39
N ASP A 139 -7.59 -14.33 -7.87
CA ASP A 139 -8.46 -13.32 -8.46
C ASP A 139 -7.95 -11.91 -8.16
N VAL A 140 -7.41 -11.67 -6.95
CA VAL A 140 -6.73 -10.42 -6.63
C VAL A 140 -5.53 -10.21 -7.57
N ASP A 141 -4.70 -11.23 -7.81
CA ASP A 141 -3.52 -11.11 -8.68
C ASP A 141 -3.89 -10.70 -10.12
N LYS A 142 -5.01 -11.22 -10.65
CA LYS A 142 -5.51 -10.84 -11.99
C LYS A 142 -5.79 -9.35 -12.15
N ILE A 143 -6.21 -8.67 -11.08
CA ILE A 143 -6.53 -7.23 -11.06
C ILE A 143 -5.43 -6.38 -10.41
N ALA A 144 -4.41 -7.02 -9.83
CA ALA A 144 -3.26 -6.40 -9.17
C ALA A 144 -2.11 -6.10 -10.16
N GLN A 145 -0.89 -6.52 -9.86
CA GLN A 145 0.32 -6.33 -10.67
C GLN A 145 0.64 -4.86 -10.93
N GLY A 146 0.35 -4.01 -9.92
CA GLY A 146 0.58 -2.58 -9.99
C GLY A 146 -0.43 -1.78 -10.81
N ARG A 147 -1.50 -2.40 -11.31
CA ARG A 147 -2.54 -1.68 -12.07
C ARG A 147 -3.24 -0.65 -11.20
N VAL A 148 -3.44 0.53 -11.78
CA VAL A 148 -4.22 1.62 -11.18
C VAL A 148 -5.62 1.59 -11.78
N TRP A 149 -6.62 1.72 -10.92
CA TRP A 149 -8.03 1.74 -11.28
C TRP A 149 -8.64 3.10 -10.99
N SER A 150 -9.60 3.52 -11.80
CA SER A 150 -10.52 4.59 -11.40
C SER A 150 -11.45 4.08 -10.30
N GLY A 151 -12.00 4.96 -9.46
CA GLY A 151 -12.98 4.55 -8.45
C GLY A 151 -14.20 3.86 -9.09
N ALA A 152 -14.65 4.37 -10.25
CA ALA A 152 -15.75 3.76 -11.01
C ALA A 152 -15.44 2.31 -11.48
N ASP A 153 -14.19 2.01 -11.83
CA ASP A 153 -13.80 0.66 -12.23
C ASP A 153 -13.41 -0.21 -11.03
N ALA A 154 -12.89 0.40 -9.97
CA ALA A 154 -12.55 -0.30 -8.72
C ALA A 154 -13.77 -0.99 -8.09
N ILE A 155 -14.96 -0.41 -8.17
CA ILE A 155 -16.21 -1.05 -7.76
C ILE A 155 -16.50 -2.30 -8.60
N LYS A 156 -16.34 -2.21 -9.91
CA LYS A 156 -16.64 -3.33 -10.83
C LYS A 156 -15.75 -4.55 -10.58
N VAL A 157 -14.51 -4.29 -10.14
CA VAL A 157 -13.55 -5.35 -9.82
C VAL A 157 -13.50 -5.71 -8.32
N GLY A 158 -14.39 -5.15 -7.50
CA GLY A 158 -14.53 -5.50 -6.08
C GLY A 158 -13.53 -4.87 -5.13
N LEU A 159 -12.75 -3.88 -5.58
CA LEU A 159 -11.74 -3.21 -4.73
C LEU A 159 -12.33 -2.14 -3.80
N THR A 160 -13.51 -1.61 -4.11
CA THR A 160 -14.24 -0.63 -3.31
C THR A 160 -15.74 -0.97 -3.31
N ASP A 161 -16.52 -0.35 -2.42
CA ASP A 161 -17.90 -0.79 -2.18
C ASP A 161 -18.95 0.16 -2.75
N GLU A 162 -18.68 1.47 -2.74
CA GLU A 162 -19.69 2.47 -3.12
C GLU A 162 -19.08 3.76 -3.64
N ILE A 163 -19.73 4.36 -4.63
CA ILE A 163 -19.42 5.74 -5.04
C ILE A 163 -20.05 6.68 -4.04
N GLY A 164 -19.25 7.53 -3.41
CA GLY A 164 -19.75 8.49 -2.43
C GLY A 164 -18.66 9.45 -1.97
N THR A 165 -19.13 10.55 -1.40
CA THR A 165 -18.30 11.59 -0.81
C THR A 165 -17.91 11.25 0.63
N VAL A 166 -17.09 12.10 1.25
CA VAL A 166 -16.81 11.97 2.69
C VAL A 166 -18.06 12.19 3.56
N ALA A 167 -19.01 12.97 3.06
CA ALA A 167 -20.28 13.20 3.76
C ALA A 167 -21.14 11.93 3.77
N ASP A 168 -21.23 11.22 2.65
CA ASP A 168 -21.96 9.95 2.54
C ASP A 168 -21.32 8.89 3.45
N ALA A 169 -19.99 8.82 3.46
CA ALA A 169 -19.27 7.92 4.35
C ALA A 169 -19.46 8.26 5.84
N LEU A 170 -19.54 9.54 6.18
CA LEU A 170 -19.83 10.00 7.55
C LEU A 170 -21.26 9.62 7.96
N GLU A 171 -22.23 9.88 7.10
CA GLU A 171 -23.63 9.51 7.35
C GLU A 171 -23.78 7.99 7.57
N TYR A 172 -23.15 7.20 6.70
CA TYR A 172 -23.10 5.75 6.87
C TYR A 172 -22.45 5.34 8.20
N THR A 173 -21.34 5.98 8.58
CA THR A 173 -20.62 5.71 9.85
C THR A 173 -21.51 6.02 11.06
N VAL A 174 -22.24 7.13 11.04
CA VAL A 174 -23.19 7.52 12.08
C VAL A 174 -24.30 6.47 12.21
N ASN A 175 -24.90 6.09 11.09
CA ASN A 175 -25.99 5.12 11.04
C ASN A 175 -25.58 3.76 11.63
N ILE A 176 -24.43 3.19 11.23
CA ILE A 176 -24.00 1.89 11.76
C ILE A 176 -23.54 1.93 13.21
N SER A 177 -23.17 3.10 13.73
CA SER A 177 -22.76 3.30 15.12
C SER A 177 -23.94 3.52 16.08
N GLY A 178 -25.16 3.69 15.58
CA GLY A 178 -26.36 4.00 16.37
C GLY A 178 -26.27 5.35 17.08
N LEU A 179 -25.57 6.32 16.51
CA LEU A 179 -25.49 7.68 17.02
C LEU A 179 -26.64 8.53 16.49
N GLU A 180 -27.34 9.21 17.37
CA GLU A 180 -28.38 10.18 16.97
C GLU A 180 -27.79 11.56 16.69
N ASN A 181 -26.70 11.91 17.36
CA ASN A 181 -25.95 13.16 17.20
C ASN A 181 -24.43 12.91 17.25
N TYR A 182 -23.66 13.66 16.46
CA TYR A 182 -22.21 13.68 16.46
C TYR A 182 -21.68 15.11 16.42
N GLN A 183 -20.50 15.32 17.00
CA GLN A 183 -19.78 16.60 17.01
C GLN A 183 -18.44 16.45 16.30
#